data_2a930c01f1d35675b9078a26acf54aeb
#
_entry.id   2a930c01f1d35675b9078a26acf54aeb
#
_cell.length_a   1.000
_cell.length_b   1.000
_cell.length_c   1.000
_cell.angle_alpha   90.00
_cell.angle_beta   90.00
_cell.angle_gamma   90.00
#
_symmetry.space_group_name_H-M   'P 1'
#
loop_
_entity.id
_entity.type
_entity.pdbx_description
1 polymer ?
#
loop_
_entity_poly.entity_id
_entity_poly.type
_entity_poly.pdbx_seq_one_letter_code
_entity_poly.pdbx_strand_id
1 'polypeptide(L)'
;SAASDVYKRQAYIPTNVISITDGQIFLETELFHSGIMPAVNPGISVSRVGGDAQIKAMKKVAGTLKLIYSQYRELQSFAQFGSDLDADTKARLEQGARIVEVLKQNQNAPVPVEKQVAILYAVTKGVLESVKVEDVNVYESGLYTYLDTDAAGVEVMQEIRSTGKLEQETEQKLRSVLDAYTENFLNTRPEK
;
A
#
# COMPACT_ATOMS: atom_id res chain seq x y z
N SER A 1 -12.53 13.84 -19.79
CA SER A 1 -13.72 12.99 -19.72
C SER A 1 -13.37 11.58 -20.17
N ALA A 2 -14.05 10.56 -19.65
CA ALA A 2 -13.78 9.14 -19.95
C ALA A 2 -13.74 8.84 -21.46
N ALA A 3 -14.57 9.48 -22.26
CA ALA A 3 -14.58 9.33 -23.72
C ALA A 3 -13.28 9.83 -24.39
N SER A 4 -12.69 10.91 -23.90
CA SER A 4 -11.40 11.44 -24.40
C SER A 4 -10.24 10.51 -24.09
N ASP A 5 -10.26 9.83 -22.95
CA ASP A 5 -9.20 8.90 -22.56
C ASP A 5 -9.28 7.57 -23.33
N VAL A 6 -10.48 7.08 -23.60
CA VAL A 6 -10.69 5.92 -24.49
C VAL A 6 -10.17 6.22 -25.90
N TYR A 7 -10.47 7.41 -26.43
CA TYR A 7 -10.02 7.80 -27.78
C TYR A 7 -8.50 7.93 -27.89
N LYS A 8 -7.84 8.47 -26.84
CA LYS A 8 -6.38 8.56 -26.77
C LYS A 8 -5.71 7.21 -26.69
N ARG A 9 -6.33 6.24 -26.01
CA ARG A 9 -5.81 4.86 -25.90
C ARG A 9 -5.96 4.05 -27.18
N GLN A 10 -6.93 4.39 -28.03
CA GLN A 10 -7.19 3.71 -29.32
C GLN A 10 -6.39 4.32 -30.48
N ALA A 11 -5.69 5.42 -30.27
CA ALA A 11 -4.82 5.99 -31.30
C ALA A 11 -3.68 5.00 -31.65
N TYR A 12 -3.24 5.00 -32.91
CA TYR A 12 -2.26 4.06 -33.46
C TYR A 12 -0.95 4.01 -32.64
N ILE A 13 -0.39 5.16 -32.27
CA ILE A 13 0.88 5.24 -31.51
C ILE A 13 0.73 4.69 -30.09
N PRO A 14 -0.24 5.12 -29.26
CA PRO A 14 -0.46 4.54 -27.94
C PRO A 14 -0.74 3.04 -27.97
N THR A 15 -1.52 2.56 -28.93
CA THR A 15 -1.83 1.13 -29.08
C THR A 15 -0.59 0.31 -29.38
N ASN A 16 0.27 0.77 -30.28
CA ASN A 16 1.54 0.12 -30.60
C ASN A 16 2.48 0.11 -29.38
N VAL A 17 2.62 1.24 -28.67
CA VAL A 17 3.46 1.31 -27.46
C VAL A 17 2.97 0.32 -26.40
N ILE A 18 1.66 0.27 -26.13
CA ILE A 18 1.07 -0.68 -25.16
C ILE A 18 1.31 -2.14 -25.57
N SER A 19 1.30 -2.45 -26.86
CA SER A 19 1.51 -3.82 -27.35
C SER A 19 2.97 -4.28 -27.32
N ILE A 20 3.91 -3.34 -27.41
CA ILE A 20 5.36 -3.64 -27.45
C ILE A 20 5.95 -3.68 -26.03
N THR A 21 5.42 -2.88 -25.09
CA THR A 21 5.93 -2.80 -23.72
C THR A 21 5.32 -3.88 -22.82
N ASP A 22 6.03 -4.22 -21.73
CA ASP A 22 5.59 -5.23 -20.74
C ASP A 22 4.52 -4.71 -19.77
N GLY A 23 4.03 -3.52 -19.98
CA GLY A 23 2.99 -2.91 -19.17
C GLY A 23 3.03 -1.39 -19.23
N GLN A 24 2.19 -0.77 -18.46
CA GLN A 24 2.07 0.68 -18.39
C GLN A 24 1.75 1.14 -16.96
N ILE A 25 2.30 2.28 -16.61
CA ILE A 25 1.98 2.99 -15.37
C ILE A 25 1.15 4.21 -15.73
N PHE A 26 -0.08 4.29 -15.25
CA PHE A 26 -0.96 5.43 -15.50
C PHE A 26 -0.83 6.46 -14.38
N LEU A 27 -0.53 7.70 -14.76
CA LEU A 27 -0.54 8.87 -13.89
C LEU A 27 -1.86 9.61 -14.08
N GLU A 28 -2.50 10.00 -12.98
CA GLU A 28 -3.77 10.74 -12.99
C GLU A 28 -3.60 12.13 -12.38
N THR A 29 -4.09 13.14 -13.10
CA THR A 29 -4.08 14.53 -12.63
C THR A 29 -4.90 14.73 -11.35
N GLU A 30 -6.00 14.01 -11.21
CA GLU A 30 -6.85 14.06 -10.01
C GLU A 30 -6.11 13.58 -8.76
N LEU A 31 -5.32 12.50 -8.87
CA LEU A 31 -4.49 12.01 -7.77
C LEU A 31 -3.41 13.02 -7.39
N PHE A 32 -2.80 13.65 -8.40
CA PHE A 32 -1.81 14.70 -8.19
C PHE A 32 -2.41 15.90 -7.44
N HIS A 33 -3.56 16.40 -7.86
CA HIS A 33 -4.24 17.53 -7.21
C HIS A 33 -4.76 17.19 -5.81
N SER A 34 -5.06 15.93 -5.52
CA SER A 34 -5.43 15.47 -4.18
C SER A 34 -4.22 15.20 -3.26
N GLY A 35 -2.99 15.50 -3.71
CA GLY A 35 -1.78 15.33 -2.91
C GLY A 35 -1.31 13.87 -2.79
N ILE A 36 -1.80 12.97 -3.66
CA ILE A 36 -1.33 11.58 -3.70
C ILE A 36 -0.13 11.51 -4.63
N MET A 37 1.06 11.31 -4.07
CA MET A 37 2.30 11.21 -4.81
C MET A 37 3.06 9.92 -4.46
N PRO A 38 3.54 9.16 -5.47
CA PRO A 38 3.35 9.38 -6.89
C PRO A 38 1.87 9.25 -7.32
N ALA A 39 1.45 10.06 -8.30
CA ALA A 39 0.06 10.10 -8.78
C ALA A 39 -0.30 8.89 -9.68
N VAL A 40 0.15 7.70 -9.28
CA VAL A 40 -0.05 6.43 -9.99
C VAL A 40 -1.41 5.85 -9.64
N ASN A 41 -2.18 5.49 -10.66
CA ASN A 41 -3.40 4.70 -10.45
C ASN A 41 -3.07 3.19 -10.52
N PRO A 42 -3.02 2.47 -9.39
CA PRO A 42 -2.70 1.05 -9.36
C PRO A 42 -3.83 0.18 -9.92
N GLY A 43 -5.06 0.70 -9.98
CA GLY A 43 -6.22 -0.02 -10.50
C GLY A 43 -6.13 -0.32 -12.00
N ILE A 44 -5.67 0.66 -12.79
CA ILE A 44 -5.57 0.58 -14.25
C ILE A 44 -4.15 0.36 -14.75
N SER A 45 -3.14 0.50 -13.88
CA SER A 45 -1.76 0.18 -14.22
C SER A 45 -1.57 -1.33 -14.32
N VAL A 46 -0.77 -1.76 -15.29
CA VAL A 46 -0.52 -3.16 -15.59
C VAL A 46 0.97 -3.42 -15.72
N SER A 47 1.44 -4.53 -15.13
CA SER A 47 2.75 -5.09 -15.41
C SER A 47 2.60 -6.57 -15.72
N ARG A 48 3.07 -7.00 -16.89
CA ARG A 48 3.00 -8.40 -17.33
C ARG A 48 4.03 -9.27 -16.61
N VAL A 49 5.21 -8.72 -16.34
CA VAL A 49 6.33 -9.42 -15.70
C VAL A 49 6.53 -9.04 -14.23
N GLY A 50 5.92 -7.95 -13.75
CA GLY A 50 6.12 -7.45 -12.40
C GLY A 50 5.80 -8.46 -11.30
N GLY A 51 4.76 -9.29 -11.52
CA GLY A 51 4.43 -10.38 -10.60
C GLY A 51 5.55 -11.43 -10.50
N ASP A 52 6.22 -11.74 -11.59
CA ASP A 52 7.29 -12.75 -11.60
C ASP A 52 8.63 -12.19 -11.08
N ALA A 53 8.84 -10.90 -11.23
CA ALA A 53 9.99 -10.19 -10.67
C ALA A 53 9.94 -10.01 -9.15
N GLN A 54 8.76 -10.08 -8.53
CA GLN A 54 8.60 -9.93 -7.10
C GLN A 54 9.12 -11.15 -6.32
N ILE A 55 9.75 -10.90 -5.18
CA ILE A 55 10.03 -11.95 -4.19
C ILE A 55 8.73 -12.56 -3.65
N LYS A 56 8.79 -13.81 -3.18
CA LYS A 56 7.59 -14.52 -2.69
C LYS A 56 6.89 -13.81 -1.54
N ALA A 57 7.65 -13.18 -0.64
CA ALA A 57 7.11 -12.39 0.45
C ALA A 57 6.26 -11.22 -0.07
N MET A 58 6.74 -10.48 -1.07
CA MET A 58 6.01 -9.37 -1.68
C MET A 58 4.73 -9.87 -2.39
N LYS A 59 4.81 -10.94 -3.18
CA LYS A 59 3.62 -11.56 -3.82
C LYS A 59 2.53 -11.88 -2.80
N LYS A 60 2.91 -12.40 -1.63
CA LYS A 60 1.98 -12.80 -0.56
C LYS A 60 1.24 -11.59 0.03
N VAL A 61 1.93 -10.48 0.27
CA VAL A 61 1.31 -9.29 0.90
C VAL A 61 0.64 -8.36 -0.10
N ALA A 62 1.18 -8.21 -1.30
CA ALA A 62 0.65 -7.31 -2.32
C ALA A 62 -0.54 -7.90 -3.10
N GLY A 63 -0.73 -9.23 -3.06
CA GLY A 63 -1.77 -9.91 -3.84
C GLY A 63 -3.19 -9.41 -3.54
N THR A 64 -3.48 -9.08 -2.29
CA THR A 64 -4.78 -8.54 -1.85
C THR A 64 -4.89 -7.03 -1.95
N LEU A 65 -3.76 -6.32 -2.02
CA LEU A 65 -3.72 -4.86 -1.98
C LEU A 65 -4.52 -4.21 -3.12
N LYS A 66 -4.34 -4.71 -4.34
CA LYS A 66 -5.05 -4.19 -5.52
C LYS A 66 -6.55 -4.35 -5.40
N LEU A 67 -7.01 -5.48 -4.85
CA LEU A 67 -8.43 -5.74 -4.61
C LEU A 67 -9.01 -4.76 -3.59
N ILE A 68 -8.35 -4.62 -2.44
CA ILE A 68 -8.80 -3.71 -1.37
C ILE A 68 -8.81 -2.26 -1.87
N TYR A 69 -7.78 -1.84 -2.61
CA TYR A 69 -7.72 -0.50 -3.19
C TYR A 69 -8.85 -0.26 -4.20
N SER A 70 -9.16 -1.23 -5.06
CA SER A 70 -10.25 -1.11 -6.04
C SER A 70 -11.61 -1.00 -5.34
N GLN A 71 -11.85 -1.81 -4.30
CA GLN A 71 -13.05 -1.73 -3.48
C GLN A 71 -13.18 -0.37 -2.76
N TYR A 72 -12.06 0.13 -2.21
CA TYR A 72 -12.03 1.46 -1.60
C TYR A 72 -12.43 2.57 -2.59
N ARG A 73 -11.87 2.56 -3.80
CA ARG A 73 -12.19 3.57 -4.83
C ARG A 73 -13.67 3.53 -5.24
N GLU A 74 -14.24 2.34 -5.33
CA GLU A 74 -15.67 2.16 -5.59
C GLU A 74 -16.52 2.70 -4.44
N LEU A 75 -16.23 2.29 -3.21
CA LEU A 75 -16.93 2.76 -2.02
C LEU A 75 -16.78 4.27 -1.81
N GLN A 76 -15.61 4.85 -2.10
CA GLN A 76 -15.38 6.29 -1.99
C GLN A 76 -16.32 7.09 -2.91
N SER A 77 -16.57 6.59 -4.12
CA SER A 77 -17.52 7.24 -5.04
C SER A 77 -18.97 7.19 -4.51
N PHE A 78 -19.38 6.09 -3.89
CA PHE A 78 -20.71 5.97 -3.26
C PHE A 78 -20.83 6.81 -1.98
N ALA A 79 -19.78 6.88 -1.17
CA ALA A 79 -19.78 7.63 0.08
C ALA A 79 -20.01 9.14 -0.12
N GLN A 80 -19.67 9.68 -1.28
CA GLN A 80 -19.94 11.08 -1.64
C GLN A 80 -21.46 11.39 -1.80
N PHE A 81 -22.28 10.38 -2.05
CA PHE A 81 -23.71 10.52 -2.33
C PHE A 81 -24.63 10.03 -1.20
N GLY A 82 -24.09 9.34 -0.17
CA GLY A 82 -24.87 8.73 0.91
C GLY A 82 -24.48 9.22 2.30
N SER A 83 -25.46 9.60 3.12
CA SER A 83 -25.24 10.10 4.47
C SER A 83 -25.14 9.02 5.55
N ASP A 84 -25.68 7.81 5.31
CA ASP A 84 -25.73 6.72 6.29
C ASP A 84 -24.96 5.49 5.77
N LEU A 85 -23.67 5.44 6.11
CA LEU A 85 -22.84 4.27 5.86
C LEU A 85 -22.89 3.34 7.09
N ASP A 86 -23.03 2.04 6.84
CA ASP A 86 -22.94 1.02 7.87
C ASP A 86 -21.49 0.93 8.44
N ALA A 87 -21.34 0.28 9.60
CA ALA A 87 -20.06 0.18 10.28
C ALA A 87 -18.99 -0.56 9.45
N ASP A 88 -19.39 -1.60 8.71
CA ASP A 88 -18.49 -2.38 7.87
C ASP A 88 -17.97 -1.55 6.69
N THR A 89 -18.84 -0.77 6.06
CA THR A 89 -18.46 0.12 4.96
C THR A 89 -17.51 1.22 5.45
N LYS A 90 -17.75 1.79 6.64
CA LYS A 90 -16.84 2.76 7.27
C LYS A 90 -15.47 2.15 7.53
N ALA A 91 -15.41 0.95 8.11
CA ALA A 91 -14.16 0.25 8.38
C ALA A 91 -13.35 -0.01 7.09
N ARG A 92 -14.02 -0.42 6.01
CA ARG A 92 -13.38 -0.62 4.69
C ARG A 92 -12.87 0.68 4.07
N LEU A 93 -13.61 1.78 4.22
CA LEU A 93 -13.16 3.10 3.77
C LEU A 93 -11.94 3.58 4.56
N GLU A 94 -11.92 3.39 5.87
CA GLU A 94 -10.76 3.73 6.70
C GLU A 94 -9.55 2.87 6.36
N GLN A 95 -9.72 1.57 6.17
CA GLN A 95 -8.63 0.69 5.73
C GLN A 95 -8.07 1.14 4.37
N GLY A 96 -8.95 1.44 3.42
CA GLY A 96 -8.55 1.95 2.11
C GLY A 96 -7.83 3.30 2.17
N ALA A 97 -8.27 4.20 3.04
CA ALA A 97 -7.60 5.48 3.28
C ALA A 97 -6.19 5.28 3.84
N ARG A 98 -6.01 4.37 4.80
CA ARG A 98 -4.67 4.00 5.32
C ARG A 98 -3.77 3.40 4.22
N ILE A 99 -4.33 2.57 3.33
CA ILE A 99 -3.58 2.04 2.17
C ILE A 99 -3.11 3.18 1.26
N VAL A 100 -3.96 4.16 0.99
CA VAL A 100 -3.58 5.33 0.17
C VAL A 100 -2.43 6.09 0.82
N GLU A 101 -2.45 6.30 2.15
CA GLU A 101 -1.36 6.96 2.86
C GLU A 101 -0.05 6.16 2.80
N VAL A 102 -0.10 4.84 3.01
CA VAL A 102 1.07 3.95 2.91
C VAL A 102 1.66 3.90 1.49
N LEU A 103 0.83 4.09 0.46
CA LEU A 103 1.31 4.10 -0.92
C LEU A 103 1.93 5.44 -1.35
N LYS A 104 1.80 6.50 -0.54
CA LYS A 104 2.51 7.75 -0.79
C LYS A 104 3.99 7.57 -0.52
N GLN A 105 4.82 8.09 -1.41
CA GLN A 105 6.27 7.98 -1.30
C GLN A 105 6.93 9.31 -1.68
N ASN A 106 7.91 9.72 -0.91
CA ASN A 106 8.71 10.90 -1.21
C ASN A 106 9.62 10.66 -2.42
N GLN A 107 9.87 11.71 -3.18
CA GLN A 107 10.77 11.66 -4.32
C GLN A 107 12.20 11.30 -3.85
N ASN A 108 12.85 10.42 -4.60
CA ASN A 108 14.22 9.95 -4.32
C ASN A 108 14.40 9.25 -2.95
N ALA A 109 13.33 8.70 -2.39
CA ALA A 109 13.35 7.97 -1.12
C ALA A 109 12.95 6.49 -1.33
N PRO A 110 13.82 5.64 -1.93
CA PRO A 110 13.53 4.23 -2.14
C PRO A 110 13.47 3.50 -0.80
N VAL A 111 12.46 2.64 -0.63
CA VAL A 111 12.29 1.80 0.56
C VAL A 111 12.77 0.38 0.26
N PRO A 112 13.63 -0.23 1.09
CA PRO A 112 14.05 -1.63 0.95
C PRO A 112 12.86 -2.59 0.92
N VAL A 113 12.96 -3.64 0.10
CA VAL A 113 11.83 -4.56 -0.17
C VAL A 113 11.27 -5.23 1.08
N GLU A 114 12.13 -5.60 2.05
CA GLU A 114 11.71 -6.18 3.33
C GLU A 114 10.86 -5.22 4.17
N LYS A 115 11.19 -3.92 4.15
CA LYS A 115 10.40 -2.88 4.82
C LYS A 115 9.08 -2.62 4.09
N GLN A 116 9.09 -2.65 2.75
CA GLN A 116 7.85 -2.60 1.97
C GLN A 116 6.92 -3.77 2.32
N VAL A 117 7.48 -4.99 2.45
CA VAL A 117 6.71 -6.17 2.88
C VAL A 117 6.11 -5.95 4.27
N ALA A 118 6.87 -5.40 5.22
CA ALA A 118 6.41 -5.16 6.58
C ALA A 118 5.23 -4.16 6.64
N ILE A 119 5.34 -3.00 5.98
CA ILE A 119 4.28 -1.99 6.02
C ILE A 119 3.04 -2.43 5.23
N LEU A 120 3.21 -3.10 4.08
CA LEU A 120 2.09 -3.64 3.33
C LEU A 120 1.39 -4.77 4.08
N TYR A 121 2.13 -5.61 4.80
CA TYR A 121 1.57 -6.60 5.70
C TYR A 121 0.75 -5.92 6.80
N ALA A 122 1.30 -4.91 7.46
CA ALA A 122 0.64 -4.20 8.54
C ALA A 122 -0.70 -3.60 8.10
N VAL A 123 -0.76 -2.93 6.94
CA VAL A 123 -2.00 -2.29 6.46
C VAL A 123 -3.02 -3.30 5.93
N THR A 124 -2.57 -4.40 5.30
CA THR A 124 -3.49 -5.41 4.75
C THR A 124 -4.03 -6.38 5.80
N LYS A 125 -3.29 -6.61 6.88
CA LYS A 125 -3.66 -7.53 7.98
C LYS A 125 -4.26 -6.84 9.20
N GLY A 126 -4.64 -5.58 9.07
CA GLY A 126 -5.37 -4.84 10.11
C GLY A 126 -4.54 -4.37 11.30
N VAL A 127 -3.20 -4.45 11.25
CA VAL A 127 -2.34 -3.95 12.34
C VAL A 127 -2.52 -2.44 12.53
N LEU A 128 -2.81 -1.71 11.46
CA LEU A 128 -3.02 -0.27 11.49
C LEU A 128 -4.45 0.16 11.83
N GLU A 129 -5.36 -0.74 12.17
CA GLU A 129 -6.76 -0.37 12.45
C GLU A 129 -6.91 0.68 13.56
N SER A 130 -6.08 0.59 14.59
CA SER A 130 -6.04 1.54 15.71
C SER A 130 -5.26 2.83 15.42
N VAL A 131 -4.53 2.91 14.30
CA VAL A 131 -3.76 4.08 13.91
C VAL A 131 -4.65 5.01 13.09
N LYS A 132 -4.72 6.30 13.45
CA LYS A 132 -5.46 7.31 12.68
C LYS A 132 -4.82 7.50 11.31
N VAL A 133 -5.65 7.75 10.28
CA VAL A 133 -5.18 7.94 8.90
C VAL A 133 -4.12 9.05 8.80
N GLU A 134 -4.31 10.15 9.52
CA GLU A 134 -3.38 11.28 9.57
C GLU A 134 -2.02 10.96 10.19
N ASP A 135 -1.94 9.91 10.99
CA ASP A 135 -0.72 9.47 11.69
C ASP A 135 0.06 8.38 10.94
N VAL A 136 -0.49 7.84 9.86
CA VAL A 136 0.11 6.71 9.11
C VAL A 136 1.53 7.02 8.63
N ASN A 137 1.79 8.22 8.11
CA ASN A 137 3.12 8.61 7.63
C ASN A 137 4.16 8.67 8.77
N VAL A 138 3.74 9.13 9.94
CA VAL A 138 4.63 9.18 11.12
C VAL A 138 4.85 7.78 11.68
N TYR A 139 3.79 6.96 11.71
CA TYR A 139 3.88 5.55 12.07
C TYR A 139 4.86 4.80 11.16
N GLU A 140 4.76 4.96 9.84
CA GLU A 140 5.63 4.33 8.86
C GLU A 140 7.10 4.71 9.07
N SER A 141 7.39 5.99 9.21
CA SER A 141 8.76 6.49 9.42
C SER A 141 9.36 5.95 10.72
N GLY A 142 8.58 5.92 11.80
CA GLY A 142 8.99 5.36 13.08
C GLY A 142 9.16 3.84 13.02
N LEU A 143 8.25 3.13 12.31
CA LEU A 143 8.36 1.69 12.09
C LEU A 143 9.68 1.33 11.40
N TYR A 144 10.07 2.05 10.36
CA TYR A 144 11.32 1.78 9.65
C TYR A 144 12.55 1.94 10.54
N THR A 145 12.53 2.92 11.44
CA THR A 145 13.58 3.11 12.44
C THR A 145 13.57 1.97 13.47
N TYR A 146 12.39 1.57 13.94
CA TYR A 146 12.21 0.48 14.88
C TYR A 146 12.71 -0.85 14.31
N LEU A 147 12.37 -1.17 13.06
CA LEU A 147 12.84 -2.37 12.37
C LEU A 147 14.37 -2.41 12.16
N ASP A 148 15.05 -1.27 12.18
CA ASP A 148 16.50 -1.19 12.07
C ASP A 148 17.21 -1.27 13.43
N THR A 149 16.53 -0.99 14.54
CA THR A 149 17.15 -0.85 15.86
C THR A 149 16.73 -1.92 16.87
N ASP A 150 15.51 -2.44 16.75
CA ASP A 150 15.02 -3.51 17.61
C ASP A 150 15.58 -4.87 17.19
N ALA A 151 16.04 -5.67 18.15
CA ALA A 151 16.69 -6.95 17.86
C ALA A 151 15.79 -7.92 17.07
N ALA A 152 14.51 -8.05 17.47
CA ALA A 152 13.55 -8.90 16.78
C ALA A 152 13.17 -8.33 15.41
N GLY A 153 13.08 -7.01 15.28
CA GLY A 153 12.87 -6.31 14.03
C GLY A 153 13.99 -6.58 13.02
N VAL A 154 15.24 -6.41 13.45
CA VAL A 154 16.45 -6.67 12.63
C VAL A 154 16.48 -8.13 12.18
N GLU A 155 16.24 -9.09 13.09
CA GLU A 155 16.21 -10.52 12.76
C GLU A 155 15.20 -10.83 11.65
N VAL A 156 13.97 -10.39 11.81
CA VAL A 156 12.88 -10.63 10.83
C VAL A 156 13.20 -9.96 9.47
N MET A 157 13.74 -8.74 9.48
CA MET A 157 14.12 -8.06 8.22
C MET A 157 15.25 -8.80 7.51
N GLN A 158 16.24 -9.31 8.23
CA GLN A 158 17.32 -10.12 7.66
C GLN A 158 16.80 -11.45 7.10
N GLU A 159 15.87 -12.10 7.79
CA GLU A 159 15.25 -13.35 7.34
C GLU A 159 14.48 -13.14 6.03
N ILE A 160 13.65 -12.09 5.93
CA ILE A 160 12.92 -11.75 4.70
C ILE A 160 13.88 -11.40 3.56
N ARG A 161 14.92 -10.62 3.84
CA ARG A 161 15.93 -10.21 2.86
C ARG A 161 16.70 -11.40 2.28
N SER A 162 17.11 -12.34 3.13
CA SER A 162 17.94 -13.49 2.72
C SER A 162 17.14 -14.57 2.02
N THR A 163 15.91 -14.85 2.47
CA THR A 163 15.09 -15.94 1.92
C THR A 163 14.16 -15.49 0.78
N GLY A 164 13.79 -14.21 0.76
CA GLY A 164 12.74 -13.66 -0.12
C GLY A 164 11.34 -14.23 0.16
N LYS A 165 11.13 -14.87 1.32
CA LYS A 165 9.91 -15.56 1.67
C LYS A 165 9.30 -15.00 2.96
N LEU A 166 8.00 -15.21 3.12
CA LEU A 166 7.26 -14.95 4.35
C LEU A 166 6.55 -16.25 4.75
N GLU A 167 7.33 -17.19 5.32
CA GLU A 167 6.81 -18.46 5.82
C GLU A 167 6.03 -18.24 7.12
N GLN A 168 5.30 -19.24 7.58
CA GLN A 168 4.40 -19.09 8.72
C GLN A 168 5.11 -18.62 10.00
N GLU A 169 6.31 -19.15 10.25
CA GLU A 169 7.13 -18.73 11.40
C GLU A 169 7.60 -17.27 11.28
N THR A 170 8.15 -16.91 10.13
CA THR A 170 8.58 -15.53 9.83
C THR A 170 7.40 -14.56 9.88
N GLU A 171 6.23 -14.97 9.41
CA GLU A 171 5.00 -14.18 9.48
C GLU A 171 4.55 -13.93 10.91
N GLN A 172 4.63 -14.94 11.77
CA GLN A 172 4.29 -14.80 13.20
C GLN A 172 5.27 -13.86 13.91
N LYS A 173 6.58 -14.01 13.65
CA LYS A 173 7.60 -13.08 14.16
C LYS A 173 7.33 -11.65 13.72
N LEU A 174 7.08 -11.45 12.42
CA LEU A 174 6.75 -10.14 11.86
C LEU A 174 5.51 -9.55 12.54
N ARG A 175 4.44 -10.35 12.69
CA ARG A 175 3.22 -9.91 13.36
C ARG A 175 3.49 -9.45 14.80
N SER A 176 4.25 -10.23 15.57
CA SER A 176 4.60 -9.88 16.96
C SER A 176 5.39 -8.58 17.06
N VAL A 177 6.37 -8.38 16.14
CA VAL A 177 7.16 -7.14 16.07
C VAL A 177 6.28 -5.93 15.73
N LEU A 178 5.37 -6.08 14.78
CA LEU A 178 4.46 -5.02 14.38
C LEU A 178 3.45 -4.66 15.48
N ASP A 179 2.89 -5.67 16.15
CA ASP A 179 1.95 -5.46 17.26
C ASP A 179 2.64 -4.75 18.44
N ALA A 180 3.87 -5.15 18.80
CA ALA A 180 4.67 -4.49 19.84
C ALA A 180 5.00 -3.03 19.49
N TYR A 181 5.39 -2.76 18.24
CA TYR A 181 5.62 -1.39 17.78
C TYR A 181 4.34 -0.55 17.81
N THR A 182 3.23 -1.12 17.36
CA THR A 182 1.93 -0.42 17.31
C THR A 182 1.47 -0.03 18.72
N GLU A 183 1.58 -0.93 19.68
CA GLU A 183 1.27 -0.65 21.08
C GLU A 183 2.14 0.48 21.64
N ASN A 184 3.44 0.43 21.40
CA ASN A 184 4.37 1.48 21.81
C ASN A 184 4.04 2.83 21.17
N PHE A 185 3.74 2.83 19.86
CA PHE A 185 3.36 4.04 19.11
C PHE A 185 2.10 4.70 19.69
N LEU A 186 1.07 3.91 20.00
CA LEU A 186 -0.17 4.40 20.58
C LEU A 186 0.02 4.94 22.00
N ASN A 187 0.84 4.27 22.81
CA ASN A 187 1.13 4.70 24.19
C ASN A 187 1.95 5.98 24.26
N THR A 188 2.78 6.25 23.25
CA THR A 188 3.60 7.50 23.18
C THR A 188 2.84 8.69 22.62
N ARG A 189 1.66 8.50 22.06
CA ARG A 189 0.77 9.55 21.56
C ARG A 189 -0.54 9.55 22.33
N PRO A 190 -0.65 10.31 23.45
CA PRO A 190 -1.94 10.47 24.13
C PRO A 190 -2.96 11.07 23.16
N GLU A 191 -4.17 10.53 23.18
CA GLU A 191 -5.30 11.08 22.44
C GLU A 191 -5.45 12.57 22.73
N LYS A 192 -5.40 13.39 21.66
CA LYS A 192 -5.77 14.80 21.73
C LYS A 192 -7.26 14.94 21.50
#